data_cb989d0ee6c4150b1ef44fcfc773b029
#
_entry.id   cb989d0ee6c4150b1ef44fcfc773b029
#
_cell.length_a   1.000
_cell.length_b   1.000
_cell.length_c   1.000
_cell.angle_alpha   90.00
_cell.angle_beta   90.00
_cell.angle_gamma   90.00
#
_symmetry.space_group_name_H-M   'P 1'
#
loop_
_entity.id
_entity.type
_entity.pdbx_description
1 polymer ?
#
loop_
_entity_poly.entity_id
_entity_poly.type
_entity_poly.pdbx_seq_one_letter_code
_entity_poly.pdbx_strand_id
1 'polypeptide(L)'
;LLDFSRNPYLRDFGINLGRDCLTVEARVLATPKILYGQGSRDRVVRPMGGTWNMRDKQVYRGATISSWSVLVLDLERALPHHAVGRFMGDLARTFRSMGIHVNASEQRIPVVYGNPSGNIVQSIMKAWTAAKTEYGQIPDVVFVVLPTTLATLYGEVKRVSDTMMGVPTQCMQKSKVGRSNVQYIANVGLKVNVKLGGINSVLNANELPFGPKDPTLVIGADVTHPAPGMNTQPSVAAVVSSTNFEVTTFTSQVRFQPPRQEMIDSLASIAKQALMAFFASTRTKPRRILVYRDGVSESQFATVMDVEVKAIREACTSLEPSYQPKITFIT
;
A
#
# COMPACT_ATOMS: atom_id res chain seq x y z
N LEU A 1 15.45 -30.08 18.15
CA LEU A 1 15.11 -30.70 16.86
C LEU A 1 14.13 -31.81 17.12
N LEU A 2 12.97 -31.77 16.49
CA LEU A 2 11.90 -32.77 16.65
C LEU A 2 12.34 -34.11 15.98
N ASP A 3 12.51 -35.15 16.77
CA ASP A 3 12.75 -36.51 16.22
C ASP A 3 11.40 -37.17 15.94
N PHE A 4 10.88 -36.96 14.74
CA PHE A 4 9.58 -37.49 14.34
C PHE A 4 9.58 -39.05 14.25
N SER A 5 10.74 -39.69 14.04
CA SER A 5 10.84 -41.13 13.87
C SER A 5 10.68 -41.89 15.19
N ARG A 6 10.93 -41.23 16.33
CA ARG A 6 10.85 -41.82 17.68
C ARG A 6 9.77 -41.28 18.56
N ASN A 7 8.90 -40.39 18.00
CA ASN A 7 7.84 -39.77 18.76
C ASN A 7 6.72 -40.79 19.05
N PRO A 8 6.48 -41.16 20.33
CA PRO A 8 5.47 -42.15 20.67
C PRO A 8 4.06 -41.74 20.29
N TYR A 9 3.75 -40.44 20.41
CA TYR A 9 2.42 -39.91 20.07
C TYR A 9 2.10 -40.05 18.58
N LEU A 10 3.06 -39.76 17.68
CA LEU A 10 2.87 -39.95 16.24
C LEU A 10 2.62 -41.42 15.90
N ARG A 11 3.38 -42.33 16.53
CA ARG A 11 3.19 -43.76 16.37
C ARG A 11 1.81 -44.24 16.84
N ASP A 12 1.40 -43.77 18.04
CA ASP A 12 0.13 -44.20 18.66
C ASP A 12 -1.09 -43.66 17.89
N PHE A 13 -0.93 -42.49 17.21
CA PHE A 13 -1.92 -41.95 16.28
C PHE A 13 -1.81 -42.46 14.85
N GLY A 14 -0.89 -43.37 14.57
CA GLY A 14 -0.68 -43.93 13.23
C GLY A 14 -0.14 -42.95 12.20
N ILE A 15 0.49 -41.83 12.66
CA ILE A 15 1.02 -40.79 11.79
C ILE A 15 2.48 -41.11 11.43
N ASN A 16 2.76 -41.21 10.14
CA ASN A 16 4.11 -41.38 9.63
C ASN A 16 4.54 -40.11 8.87
N LEU A 17 5.62 -39.48 9.31
CA LEU A 17 6.18 -38.30 8.67
C LEU A 17 7.45 -38.68 7.90
N GLY A 18 7.47 -38.36 6.61
CA GLY A 18 8.67 -38.44 5.78
C GLY A 18 9.77 -37.51 6.26
N ARG A 19 11.02 -37.84 6.00
CA ARG A 19 12.19 -37.03 6.36
C ARG A 19 12.40 -35.86 5.40
N ASP A 20 11.99 -36.05 4.16
CA ASP A 20 12.21 -35.09 3.07
C ASP A 20 10.91 -34.37 2.71
N CYS A 21 11.05 -33.17 2.17
CA CYS A 21 9.92 -32.41 1.64
C CYS A 21 9.28 -33.18 0.46
N LEU A 22 7.97 -33.06 0.33
CA LEU A 22 7.26 -33.59 -0.82
C LEU A 22 7.77 -32.94 -2.11
N THR A 23 8.16 -33.76 -3.08
CA THR A 23 8.50 -33.30 -4.42
C THR A 23 7.26 -33.35 -5.30
N VAL A 24 6.92 -32.23 -5.90
CA VAL A 24 5.77 -32.11 -6.80
C VAL A 24 6.19 -31.54 -8.16
N GLU A 25 5.48 -31.92 -9.20
CA GLU A 25 5.66 -31.32 -10.50
C GLU A 25 5.11 -29.87 -10.48
N ALA A 26 5.88 -28.94 -11.03
CA ALA A 26 5.50 -27.53 -11.09
C ALA A 26 5.91 -26.91 -12.43
N ARG A 27 5.18 -25.88 -12.83
CA ARG A 27 5.52 -25.07 -14.00
C ARG A 27 6.09 -23.72 -13.55
N VAL A 28 7.31 -23.43 -13.97
CA VAL A 28 7.91 -22.09 -13.79
C VAL A 28 7.34 -21.14 -14.85
N LEU A 29 6.61 -20.13 -14.42
CA LEU A 29 6.06 -19.12 -15.32
C LEU A 29 7.15 -18.18 -15.81
N ALA A 30 6.99 -17.66 -17.04
CA ALA A 30 7.89 -16.67 -17.58
C ALA A 30 7.86 -15.38 -16.74
N THR A 31 9.03 -14.84 -16.44
CA THR A 31 9.15 -13.58 -15.70
C THR A 31 8.57 -12.42 -16.51
N PRO A 32 7.66 -11.60 -15.93
CA PRO A 32 7.07 -10.47 -16.62
C PRO A 32 8.09 -9.37 -16.87
N LYS A 33 7.87 -8.56 -17.91
CA LYS A 33 8.63 -7.35 -18.19
C LYS A 33 8.05 -6.19 -17.39
N ILE A 34 8.90 -5.58 -16.57
CA ILE A 34 8.58 -4.38 -15.80
C ILE A 34 9.04 -3.16 -16.60
N LEU A 35 8.15 -2.20 -16.79
CA LEU A 35 8.43 -0.96 -17.50
C LEU A 35 8.60 0.20 -16.51
N TYR A 36 9.65 0.98 -16.73
CA TYR A 36 9.99 2.20 -16.02
C TYR A 36 9.84 3.46 -16.87
N GLY A 37 10.09 4.62 -16.30
CA GLY A 37 10.01 5.91 -16.95
C GLY A 37 10.99 6.05 -18.14
N GLN A 38 10.70 6.97 -19.06
CA GLN A 38 11.48 7.14 -20.29
C GLN A 38 12.94 7.56 -20.07
N GLY A 39 13.22 8.27 -18.94
CA GLY A 39 14.58 8.66 -18.59
C GLY A 39 15.41 7.56 -17.91
N SER A 40 14.91 6.34 -17.81
CA SER A 40 15.67 5.20 -17.29
C SER A 40 16.70 4.73 -18.30
N ARG A 41 17.90 4.37 -17.84
CA ARG A 41 18.91 3.72 -18.69
C ARG A 41 18.37 2.42 -19.29
N ASP A 42 17.77 1.56 -18.44
CA ASP A 42 17.08 0.35 -18.84
C ASP A 42 15.59 0.51 -18.54
N ARG A 43 14.82 0.89 -19.55
CA ARG A 43 13.39 1.11 -19.40
C ARG A 43 12.60 -0.18 -19.17
N VAL A 44 13.09 -1.30 -19.70
CA VAL A 44 12.46 -2.61 -19.58
C VAL A 44 13.34 -3.52 -18.73
N VAL A 45 12.81 -4.05 -17.65
CA VAL A 45 13.54 -4.94 -16.75
C VAL A 45 12.82 -6.28 -16.66
N ARG A 46 13.58 -7.35 -16.73
CA ARG A 46 13.12 -8.69 -16.37
C ARG A 46 13.70 -9.05 -15.01
N PRO A 47 12.89 -9.20 -13.95
CA PRO A 47 13.38 -9.67 -12.66
C PRO A 47 14.08 -11.03 -12.79
N MET A 48 15.16 -11.21 -12.07
CA MET A 48 15.87 -12.48 -11.97
C MET A 48 15.85 -12.95 -10.51
N GLY A 49 15.41 -14.19 -10.27
CA GLY A 49 15.26 -14.71 -8.92
C GLY A 49 14.31 -13.89 -8.03
N GLY A 50 13.28 -13.27 -8.62
CA GLY A 50 12.33 -12.43 -7.89
C GLY A 50 12.87 -11.09 -7.40
N THR A 51 14.05 -10.66 -7.87
CA THR A 51 14.72 -9.44 -7.41
C THR A 51 15.04 -8.48 -8.54
N TRP A 52 14.92 -7.19 -8.27
CA TRP A 52 15.36 -6.09 -9.13
C TRP A 52 15.58 -4.83 -8.29
N ASN A 53 16.21 -3.81 -8.84
CA ASN A 53 16.53 -2.57 -8.15
C ASN A 53 16.19 -1.33 -8.98
N MET A 54 16.28 -0.15 -8.33
CA MET A 54 16.00 1.16 -8.93
C MET A 54 17.26 1.86 -9.47
N ARG A 55 18.44 1.22 -9.49
CA ARG A 55 19.66 1.86 -9.97
C ARG A 55 19.49 2.29 -11.45
N ASP A 56 19.80 3.54 -11.73
CA ASP A 56 19.72 4.16 -13.06
C ASP A 56 18.31 4.07 -13.70
N LYS A 57 17.27 4.02 -12.87
CA LYS A 57 15.87 3.97 -13.31
C LYS A 57 15.08 5.15 -12.77
N GLN A 58 14.13 5.59 -13.59
CA GLN A 58 13.12 6.56 -13.19
C GLN A 58 11.78 5.88 -13.02
N VAL A 59 10.98 6.35 -12.08
CA VAL A 59 9.60 5.88 -11.91
C VAL A 59 8.81 6.10 -13.20
N TYR A 60 7.86 5.23 -13.47
CA TYR A 60 7.05 5.27 -14.70
C TYR A 60 6.32 6.60 -14.87
N ARG A 61 5.75 7.11 -13.77
CA ARG A 61 5.14 8.44 -13.67
C ARG A 61 5.49 9.06 -12.32
N GLY A 62 6.29 10.12 -12.33
CA GLY A 62 6.67 10.86 -11.13
C GLY A 62 5.52 11.72 -10.62
N ALA A 63 5.35 11.75 -9.31
CA ALA A 63 4.52 12.72 -8.63
C ALA A 63 5.24 14.07 -8.52
N THR A 64 4.50 15.13 -8.19
CA THR A 64 5.05 16.47 -7.94
C THR A 64 4.94 16.81 -6.45
N ILE A 65 6.00 17.36 -5.88
CA ILE A 65 6.07 17.85 -4.51
C ILE A 65 6.35 19.36 -4.58
N SER A 66 5.35 20.16 -4.32
CA SER A 66 5.43 21.63 -4.34
C SER A 66 5.47 22.24 -2.93
N SER A 67 5.04 21.46 -1.94
CA SER A 67 5.01 21.88 -0.52
C SER A 67 5.29 20.68 0.38
N TRP A 68 6.19 20.85 1.34
CA TRP A 68 6.55 19.82 2.30
C TRP A 68 6.97 20.40 3.64
N SER A 69 6.98 19.59 4.68
CA SER A 69 7.61 19.91 5.95
C SER A 69 8.18 18.67 6.62
N VAL A 70 9.00 18.85 7.63
CA VAL A 70 9.55 17.79 8.44
C VAL A 70 9.14 17.96 9.89
N LEU A 71 8.51 16.93 10.45
CA LEU A 71 8.26 16.81 11.88
C LEU A 71 9.29 15.84 12.48
N VAL A 72 10.11 16.32 13.37
CA VAL A 72 11.04 15.49 14.15
C VAL A 72 10.42 15.25 15.52
N LEU A 73 10.02 14.02 15.79
CA LEU A 73 9.49 13.63 17.12
C LEU A 73 10.65 13.28 18.07
N ASP A 74 11.50 14.27 18.33
CA ASP A 74 12.63 14.19 19.24
C ASP A 74 13.12 15.61 19.57
N LEU A 75 14.11 15.70 20.49
CA LEU A 75 14.76 16.97 20.79
C LEU A 75 15.74 17.37 19.69
N GLU A 76 15.85 18.65 19.42
CA GLU A 76 16.78 19.19 18.41
C GLU A 76 18.23 18.79 18.64
N ARG A 77 18.69 18.72 19.90
CA ARG A 77 20.04 18.24 20.24
C ARG A 77 20.30 16.79 19.81
N ALA A 78 19.24 15.97 19.67
CA ALA A 78 19.33 14.55 19.29
C ALA A 78 19.35 14.34 17.76
N LEU A 79 18.77 15.28 17.00
CA LEU A 79 18.83 15.36 15.54
C LEU A 79 18.82 16.85 15.13
N PRO A 80 19.98 17.51 15.01
CA PRO A 80 20.06 18.94 14.74
C PRO A 80 19.49 19.33 13.39
N HIS A 81 18.95 20.56 13.31
CA HIS A 81 18.32 21.13 12.11
C HIS A 81 19.18 20.98 10.85
N HIS A 82 20.50 21.25 10.95
CA HIS A 82 21.40 21.14 9.81
C HIS A 82 21.57 19.70 9.31
N ALA A 83 21.43 18.69 10.18
CA ALA A 83 21.47 17.27 9.78
C ALA A 83 20.19 16.88 9.04
N VAL A 84 19.03 17.34 9.51
CA VAL A 84 17.74 17.18 8.81
C VAL A 84 17.81 17.85 7.44
N GLY A 85 18.28 19.10 7.37
CA GLY A 85 18.40 19.85 6.11
C GLY A 85 19.30 19.15 5.09
N ARG A 86 20.46 18.63 5.50
CA ARG A 86 21.33 17.82 4.61
C ARG A 86 20.62 16.58 4.08
N PHE A 87 19.97 15.82 4.96
CA PHE A 87 19.23 14.64 4.54
C PHE A 87 18.12 14.97 3.55
N MET A 88 17.37 16.04 3.79
CA MET A 88 16.29 16.46 2.87
C MET A 88 16.83 16.96 1.52
N GLY A 89 18.00 17.59 1.49
CA GLY A 89 18.70 17.92 0.24
C GLY A 89 19.14 16.68 -0.53
N ASP A 90 19.67 15.65 0.16
CA ASP A 90 19.99 14.35 -0.46
C ASP A 90 18.72 13.66 -0.99
N LEU A 91 17.63 13.74 -0.22
CA LEU A 91 16.33 13.20 -0.59
C LEU A 91 15.79 13.90 -1.85
N ALA A 92 15.81 15.21 -1.92
CA ALA A 92 15.36 15.97 -3.08
C ALA A 92 16.15 15.62 -4.35
N ARG A 93 17.50 15.56 -4.24
CA ARG A 93 18.37 15.15 -5.36
C ARG A 93 18.06 13.74 -5.85
N THR A 94 17.91 12.79 -4.92
CA THR A 94 17.59 11.41 -5.26
C THR A 94 16.20 11.31 -5.88
N PHE A 95 15.21 12.02 -5.36
CA PHE A 95 13.86 12.00 -5.92
C PHE A 95 13.84 12.53 -7.36
N ARG A 96 14.54 13.65 -7.62
CA ARG A 96 14.66 14.17 -9.01
C ARG A 96 15.36 13.19 -9.94
N SER A 97 16.43 12.53 -9.47
CA SER A 97 17.10 11.50 -10.29
C SER A 97 16.19 10.31 -10.60
N MET A 98 15.25 10.01 -9.70
CA MET A 98 14.21 8.99 -9.91
C MET A 98 13.03 9.46 -10.76
N GLY A 99 13.01 10.71 -11.24
CA GLY A 99 11.91 11.26 -12.03
C GLY A 99 10.71 11.73 -11.20
N ILE A 100 10.88 11.95 -9.89
CA ILE A 100 9.90 12.59 -9.03
C ILE A 100 10.18 14.10 -9.04
N HIS A 101 9.15 14.91 -9.31
CA HIS A 101 9.30 16.35 -9.46
C HIS A 101 9.27 17.04 -8.10
N VAL A 102 10.41 17.57 -7.64
CA VAL A 102 10.52 18.33 -6.39
C VAL A 102 10.67 19.80 -6.72
N ASN A 103 9.59 20.54 -6.61
CA ASN A 103 9.52 22.00 -6.83
C ASN A 103 9.63 22.77 -5.50
N ALA A 104 9.38 22.11 -4.36
CA ALA A 104 9.54 22.68 -3.04
C ALA A 104 11.00 23.10 -2.79
N SER A 105 11.19 24.25 -2.11
CA SER A 105 12.52 24.76 -1.77
C SER A 105 13.28 23.81 -0.85
N GLU A 106 14.54 23.53 -1.19
CA GLU A 106 15.48 22.78 -0.34
C GLU A 106 16.18 23.66 0.69
N GLN A 107 16.20 24.99 0.45
CA GLN A 107 16.89 25.96 1.33
C GLN A 107 16.00 26.42 2.49
N ARG A 108 14.68 26.30 2.34
CA ARG A 108 13.69 26.80 3.30
C ARG A 108 12.73 25.67 3.70
N ILE A 109 13.27 24.54 4.11
CA ILE A 109 12.45 23.41 4.53
C ILE A 109 11.94 23.69 5.96
N PRO A 110 10.62 23.77 6.17
CA PRO A 110 10.08 23.90 7.52
C PRO A 110 10.36 22.62 8.33
N VAL A 111 11.17 22.76 9.40
CA VAL A 111 11.48 21.70 10.36
C VAL A 111 10.86 22.04 11.70
N VAL A 112 10.02 21.16 12.20
CA VAL A 112 9.34 21.29 13.48
C VAL A 112 9.75 20.17 14.41
N TYR A 113 10.06 20.51 15.66
CA TYR A 113 10.36 19.54 16.70
C TYR A 113 9.15 19.30 17.60
N GLY A 114 8.88 18.04 17.92
CA GLY A 114 7.79 17.63 18.78
C GLY A 114 8.20 16.58 19.80
N ASN A 115 7.51 16.53 20.93
CA ASN A 115 7.73 15.51 21.92
C ASN A 115 7.03 14.19 21.50
N PRO A 116 7.73 13.05 21.41
CA PRO A 116 7.14 11.76 21.05
C PRO A 116 6.10 11.25 22.06
N SER A 117 6.18 11.69 23.32
CA SER A 117 5.20 11.38 24.37
C SER A 117 4.17 12.50 24.58
N GLY A 118 4.22 13.55 23.76
CA GLY A 118 3.34 14.70 23.85
C GLY A 118 2.11 14.59 22.94
N ASN A 119 1.49 15.72 22.68
CA ASN A 119 0.33 15.80 21.80
C ASN A 119 0.74 15.73 20.32
N ILE A 120 0.56 14.56 19.71
CA ILE A 120 0.92 14.29 18.31
C ILE A 120 0.05 15.11 17.35
N VAL A 121 -1.24 15.35 17.68
CA VAL A 121 -2.12 16.19 16.87
C VAL A 121 -1.53 17.59 16.72
N GLN A 122 -1.15 18.21 17.82
CA GLN A 122 -0.54 19.56 17.80
C GLN A 122 0.79 19.57 17.03
N SER A 123 1.60 18.53 17.18
CA SER A 123 2.89 18.42 16.49
C SER A 123 2.73 18.36 14.97
N ILE A 124 1.79 17.55 14.48
CA ILE A 124 1.46 17.45 13.05
C ILE A 124 0.84 18.73 12.53
N MET A 125 -0.07 19.36 13.30
CA MET A 125 -0.65 20.63 12.95
C MET A 125 0.39 21.74 12.81
N LYS A 126 1.39 21.79 13.70
CA LYS A 126 2.50 22.74 13.61
C LYS A 126 3.31 22.54 12.33
N ALA A 127 3.63 21.29 11.98
CA ALA A 127 4.35 20.99 10.75
C ALA A 127 3.53 21.32 9.50
N TRP A 128 2.24 21.05 9.52
CA TRP A 128 1.30 21.42 8.46
C TRP A 128 1.22 22.93 8.29
N THR A 129 1.05 23.67 9.39
CA THR A 129 0.98 25.15 9.38
C THR A 129 2.29 25.75 8.90
N ALA A 130 3.44 25.23 9.33
CA ALA A 130 4.75 25.70 8.89
C ALA A 130 4.93 25.56 7.37
N ALA A 131 4.51 24.43 6.78
CA ALA A 131 4.51 24.27 5.32
C ALA A 131 3.59 25.28 4.63
N LYS A 132 2.35 25.44 5.15
CA LYS A 132 1.39 26.40 4.59
C LYS A 132 1.91 27.85 4.66
N THR A 133 2.59 28.23 5.73
CA THR A 133 3.19 29.56 5.87
C THR A 133 4.33 29.76 4.88
N GLU A 134 5.21 28.77 4.71
CA GLU A 134 6.37 28.88 3.81
C GLU A 134 5.99 28.87 2.33
N TYR A 135 5.07 27.97 1.93
CA TYR A 135 4.75 27.76 0.51
C TYR A 135 3.41 28.37 0.06
N GLY A 136 2.64 28.97 0.96
CA GLY A 136 1.31 29.53 0.65
C GLY A 136 0.22 28.50 0.35
N GLN A 137 0.52 27.21 0.47
CA GLN A 137 -0.38 26.08 0.19
C GLN A 137 -0.21 24.98 1.22
N ILE A 138 -1.21 24.07 1.30
CA ILE A 138 -1.14 22.91 2.19
C ILE A 138 0.01 21.98 1.76
N PRO A 139 0.65 21.27 2.70
CA PRO A 139 1.72 20.34 2.34
C PRO A 139 1.20 19.16 1.51
N ASP A 140 1.91 18.85 0.43
CA ASP A 140 1.70 17.59 -0.33
C ASP A 140 2.09 16.39 0.53
N VAL A 141 3.12 16.55 1.35
CA VAL A 141 3.61 15.50 2.24
C VAL A 141 4.27 16.08 3.49
N VAL A 142 4.04 15.45 4.64
CA VAL A 142 4.79 15.71 5.87
C VAL A 142 5.71 14.52 6.15
N PHE A 143 7.02 14.77 6.18
CA PHE A 143 8.00 13.77 6.59
C PHE A 143 8.07 13.72 8.11
N VAL A 144 7.88 12.55 8.72
CA VAL A 144 7.89 12.39 10.18
C VAL A 144 9.08 11.52 10.58
N VAL A 145 9.99 12.10 11.37
CA VAL A 145 11.16 11.40 11.90
C VAL A 145 10.83 10.83 13.27
N LEU A 146 10.79 9.49 13.35
CA LEU A 146 10.48 8.76 14.58
C LEU A 146 11.78 8.42 15.34
N PRO A 147 11.83 8.62 16.68
CA PRO A 147 13.00 8.30 17.49
C PRO A 147 13.27 6.81 17.59
N THR A 148 12.20 6.00 17.54
CA THR A 148 12.21 4.54 17.74
C THR A 148 11.25 3.85 16.77
N THR A 149 11.22 2.52 16.83
CA THR A 149 10.29 1.66 16.05
C THR A 149 9.00 1.33 16.79
N LEU A 150 8.60 2.13 17.80
CA LEU A 150 7.39 1.90 18.58
C LEU A 150 6.15 1.96 17.68
N ALA A 151 5.42 0.85 17.63
CA ALA A 151 4.21 0.72 16.82
C ALA A 151 3.11 1.69 17.24
N THR A 152 2.99 1.97 18.53
CA THR A 152 2.00 2.90 19.08
C THR A 152 2.20 4.33 18.60
N LEU A 153 3.45 4.84 18.61
CA LEU A 153 3.76 6.19 18.10
C LEU A 153 3.51 6.29 16.59
N TYR A 154 3.94 5.27 15.83
CA TYR A 154 3.66 5.20 14.41
C TYR A 154 2.15 5.18 14.13
N GLY A 155 1.40 4.35 14.86
CA GLY A 155 -0.05 4.24 14.75
C GLY A 155 -0.75 5.57 15.04
N GLU A 156 -0.32 6.31 16.07
CA GLU A 156 -0.89 7.61 16.41
C GLU A 156 -0.59 8.67 15.34
N VAL A 157 0.64 8.72 14.81
CA VAL A 157 0.96 9.59 13.67
C VAL A 157 0.04 9.29 12.49
N LYS A 158 -0.15 8.02 12.16
CA LYS A 158 -1.01 7.60 11.05
C LYS A 158 -2.48 7.91 11.32
N ARG A 159 -2.97 7.62 12.52
CA ARG A 159 -4.34 7.97 12.90
C ARG A 159 -4.62 9.46 12.70
N VAL A 160 -3.74 10.32 13.20
CA VAL A 160 -3.92 11.78 13.09
C VAL A 160 -3.83 12.24 11.63
N SER A 161 -2.81 11.82 10.90
CA SER A 161 -2.60 12.28 9.53
C SER A 161 -3.68 11.77 8.56
N ASP A 162 -4.08 10.51 8.69
CA ASP A 162 -4.95 9.86 7.72
C ASP A 162 -6.45 10.10 8.03
N THR A 163 -6.82 10.24 9.33
CA THR A 163 -8.25 10.36 9.72
C THR A 163 -8.67 11.76 10.15
N MET A 164 -7.75 12.60 10.60
CA MET A 164 -8.08 13.94 11.11
C MET A 164 -7.60 15.06 10.18
N MET A 165 -6.40 14.92 9.61
CA MET A 165 -5.76 15.99 8.83
C MET A 165 -5.88 15.79 7.31
N GLY A 166 -6.04 14.54 6.86
CA GLY A 166 -6.09 14.20 5.44
C GLY A 166 -4.80 14.55 4.68
N VAL A 167 -3.64 14.50 5.35
CA VAL A 167 -2.34 14.82 4.75
C VAL A 167 -1.47 13.58 4.65
N PRO A 168 -0.89 13.28 3.48
CA PRO A 168 0.06 12.20 3.35
C PRO A 168 1.26 12.37 4.27
N THR A 169 1.61 11.33 5.03
CA THR A 169 2.82 11.34 5.86
C THR A 169 3.77 10.23 5.46
N GLN A 170 5.08 10.53 5.51
CA GLN A 170 6.13 9.53 5.35
C GLN A 170 6.97 9.45 6.61
N CYS A 171 6.76 8.38 7.39
CA CYS A 171 7.57 8.12 8.57
C CYS A 171 8.95 7.57 8.19
N MET A 172 9.97 8.06 8.89
CA MET A 172 11.37 7.65 8.75
C MET A 172 11.98 7.48 10.13
N GLN A 173 12.94 6.58 10.26
CA GLN A 173 13.65 6.39 11.53
C GLN A 173 14.78 7.41 11.69
N LYS A 174 14.95 7.97 12.88
CA LYS A 174 16.04 8.90 13.21
C LYS A 174 17.43 8.37 12.82
N SER A 175 17.70 7.10 13.11
CA SER A 175 18.98 6.44 12.76
C SER A 175 19.27 6.42 11.26
N LYS A 176 18.26 6.46 10.41
CA LYS A 176 18.41 6.50 8.95
C LYS A 176 18.57 7.92 8.41
N VAL A 177 17.92 8.89 9.05
CA VAL A 177 18.07 10.33 8.72
C VAL A 177 19.46 10.83 9.09
N GLY A 178 20.03 10.39 10.22
CA GLY A 178 21.39 10.74 10.64
C GLY A 178 22.51 10.11 9.79
N ARG A 179 22.19 9.09 8.98
CA ARG A 179 23.15 8.37 8.12
C ARG A 179 22.59 8.26 6.71
N SER A 180 22.85 9.29 5.90
CA SER A 180 22.33 9.32 4.51
C SER A 180 22.77 8.07 3.72
N ASN A 181 21.80 7.37 3.16
CA ASN A 181 22.01 6.19 2.30
C ASN A 181 21.11 6.31 1.08
N VAL A 182 21.70 6.38 -0.10
CA VAL A 182 20.99 6.58 -1.38
C VAL A 182 19.94 5.49 -1.61
N GLN A 183 20.23 4.23 -1.30
CA GLN A 183 19.27 3.13 -1.46
C GLN A 183 18.07 3.28 -0.53
N TYR A 184 18.30 3.70 0.72
CA TYR A 184 17.21 3.98 1.66
C TYR A 184 16.33 5.14 1.15
N ILE A 185 16.96 6.22 0.70
CA ILE A 185 16.24 7.38 0.15
C ILE A 185 15.44 6.98 -1.10
N ALA A 186 16.00 6.18 -1.98
CA ALA A 186 15.28 5.67 -3.16
C ALA A 186 14.04 4.85 -2.73
N ASN A 187 14.16 3.98 -1.72
CA ASN A 187 13.03 3.23 -1.19
C ASN A 187 11.96 4.14 -0.54
N VAL A 188 12.36 5.23 0.10
CA VAL A 188 11.44 6.27 0.58
C VAL A 188 10.75 6.95 -0.60
N GLY A 189 11.50 7.26 -1.67
CA GLY A 189 10.98 7.86 -2.89
C GLY A 189 9.89 7.04 -3.55
N LEU A 190 10.05 5.72 -3.65
CA LEU A 190 9.01 4.84 -4.18
C LEU A 190 7.71 4.92 -3.37
N LYS A 191 7.80 5.01 -2.04
CA LYS A 191 6.64 5.13 -1.16
C LYS A 191 5.95 6.49 -1.29
N VAL A 192 6.74 7.56 -1.34
CA VAL A 192 6.22 8.93 -1.48
C VAL A 192 5.56 9.10 -2.84
N ASN A 193 6.19 8.61 -3.91
CA ASN A 193 5.65 8.69 -5.26
C ASN A 193 4.23 8.12 -5.34
N VAL A 194 4.02 6.91 -4.82
CA VAL A 194 2.69 6.25 -4.82
C VAL A 194 1.69 7.01 -3.95
N LYS A 195 2.09 7.49 -2.76
CA LYS A 195 1.20 8.27 -1.87
C LYS A 195 0.70 9.54 -2.51
N LEU A 196 1.48 10.12 -3.42
CA LEU A 196 1.15 11.34 -4.15
C LEU A 196 0.55 11.08 -5.54
N GLY A 197 0.14 9.84 -5.83
CA GLY A 197 -0.53 9.46 -7.07
C GLY A 197 0.39 9.16 -8.24
N GLY A 198 1.71 9.08 -8.03
CA GLY A 198 2.65 8.61 -9.03
C GLY A 198 2.57 7.09 -9.24
N ILE A 199 3.24 6.61 -10.27
CA ILE A 199 3.34 5.18 -10.61
C ILE A 199 4.82 4.80 -10.68
N ASN A 200 5.24 3.83 -9.86
CA ASN A 200 6.63 3.43 -9.81
C ASN A 200 7.06 2.63 -11.06
N SER A 201 6.24 1.68 -11.45
CA SER A 201 6.46 0.82 -12.62
C SER A 201 5.13 0.21 -13.08
N VAL A 202 5.08 -0.26 -14.31
CA VAL A 202 3.94 -0.99 -14.87
C VAL A 202 4.41 -2.29 -15.50
N LEU A 203 3.54 -3.28 -15.62
CA LEU A 203 3.79 -4.45 -16.42
C LEU A 203 3.55 -4.13 -17.91
N ASN A 204 4.27 -4.84 -18.80
CA ASN A 204 3.99 -4.69 -20.22
C ASN A 204 2.54 -5.12 -20.51
N ALA A 205 1.78 -4.24 -21.18
CA ALA A 205 0.37 -4.48 -21.46
C ALA A 205 0.09 -5.79 -22.22
N ASN A 206 1.03 -6.26 -23.03
CA ASN A 206 0.91 -7.53 -23.76
C ASN A 206 1.09 -8.78 -22.85
N GLU A 207 1.56 -8.59 -21.64
CA GLU A 207 1.76 -9.68 -20.65
C GLU A 207 0.63 -9.74 -19.62
N LEU A 208 -0.28 -8.75 -19.62
CA LEU A 208 -1.47 -8.75 -18.78
C LEU A 208 -2.65 -9.38 -19.56
N PRO A 209 -3.45 -10.24 -18.91
CA PRO A 209 -4.65 -10.82 -19.52
C PRO A 209 -5.81 -9.82 -19.62
N PHE A 210 -5.56 -8.55 -19.32
CA PHE A 210 -6.54 -7.45 -19.29
C PHE A 210 -5.86 -6.12 -19.69
N GLY A 211 -6.66 -5.10 -19.95
CA GLY A 211 -6.19 -3.78 -20.37
C GLY A 211 -7.32 -2.97 -21.03
N PRO A 212 -7.02 -1.92 -21.80
CA PRO A 212 -8.04 -1.09 -22.43
C PRO A 212 -8.99 -1.85 -23.37
N LYS A 213 -8.50 -2.92 -24.01
CA LYS A 213 -9.32 -3.77 -24.91
C LYS A 213 -10.28 -4.69 -24.14
N ASP A 214 -9.91 -5.08 -22.93
CA ASP A 214 -10.70 -5.93 -22.05
C ASP A 214 -10.64 -5.37 -20.62
N PRO A 215 -11.38 -4.27 -20.36
CA PRO A 215 -11.33 -3.54 -19.11
C PRO A 215 -11.70 -4.45 -17.94
N THR A 216 -10.77 -4.61 -17.00
CA THR A 216 -10.95 -5.48 -15.84
C THR A 216 -10.77 -4.68 -14.56
N LEU A 217 -11.78 -4.72 -13.69
CA LEU A 217 -11.67 -4.23 -12.32
C LEU A 217 -11.08 -5.35 -11.45
N VAL A 218 -9.96 -5.08 -10.79
CA VAL A 218 -9.35 -6.01 -9.85
C VAL A 218 -9.67 -5.57 -8.43
N ILE A 219 -10.19 -6.48 -7.63
CA ILE A 219 -10.57 -6.27 -6.23
C ILE A 219 -9.77 -7.24 -5.36
N GLY A 220 -9.16 -6.75 -4.30
CA GLY A 220 -8.58 -7.55 -3.22
C GLY A 220 -9.36 -7.30 -1.94
N ALA A 221 -9.74 -8.35 -1.23
CA ALA A 221 -10.51 -8.25 0.01
C ALA A 221 -9.98 -9.19 1.09
N ASP A 222 -9.95 -8.69 2.32
CA ASP A 222 -9.51 -9.42 3.51
C ASP A 222 -10.33 -9.01 4.73
N VAL A 223 -10.51 -9.91 5.68
CA VAL A 223 -11.16 -9.64 6.96
C VAL A 223 -10.24 -10.04 8.11
N THR A 224 -9.93 -9.09 8.95
CA THR A 224 -9.12 -9.31 10.14
C THR A 224 -10.02 -9.40 11.38
N HIS A 225 -9.81 -10.44 12.17
CA HIS A 225 -10.55 -10.68 13.40
C HIS A 225 -9.76 -10.27 14.65
N PRO A 226 -10.45 -9.87 15.72
CA PRO A 226 -9.80 -9.64 17.00
C PRO A 226 -9.20 -10.94 17.56
N ALA A 227 -8.18 -10.81 18.40
CA ALA A 227 -7.53 -11.94 19.07
C ALA A 227 -8.54 -12.79 19.87
N PRO A 228 -8.28 -14.09 20.04
CA PRO A 228 -9.11 -14.95 20.91
C PRO A 228 -9.34 -14.33 22.28
N GLY A 229 -10.59 -14.30 22.75
CA GLY A 229 -10.98 -13.69 24.01
C GLY A 229 -11.40 -12.20 23.93
N MET A 230 -11.11 -11.50 22.83
CA MET A 230 -11.52 -10.09 22.62
C MET A 230 -12.85 -9.99 21.86
N ASN A 231 -13.92 -10.54 22.42
CA ASN A 231 -15.21 -10.64 21.72
C ASN A 231 -15.97 -9.30 21.57
N THR A 232 -15.51 -8.25 22.22
CA THR A 232 -16.11 -6.90 22.14
C THR A 232 -15.53 -6.04 21.03
N GLN A 233 -14.38 -6.44 20.44
CA GLN A 233 -13.77 -5.70 19.34
C GLN A 233 -14.37 -6.15 18.02
N PRO A 234 -14.63 -5.21 17.09
CA PRO A 234 -15.17 -5.53 15.77
C PRO A 234 -14.16 -6.28 14.91
N SER A 235 -14.64 -7.06 13.97
CA SER A 235 -13.86 -7.48 12.81
C SER A 235 -13.73 -6.33 11.83
N VAL A 236 -12.66 -6.31 11.06
CA VAL A 236 -12.35 -5.24 10.11
C VAL A 236 -12.24 -5.83 8.71
N ALA A 237 -13.18 -5.47 7.85
CA ALA A 237 -13.13 -5.78 6.43
C ALA A 237 -12.37 -4.67 5.70
N ALA A 238 -11.36 -5.06 4.92
CA ALA A 238 -10.59 -4.17 4.06
C ALA A 238 -10.74 -4.61 2.61
N VAL A 239 -11.15 -3.69 1.74
CA VAL A 239 -11.32 -3.96 0.31
C VAL A 239 -10.56 -2.89 -0.46
N VAL A 240 -9.67 -3.32 -1.36
CA VAL A 240 -8.95 -2.46 -2.29
C VAL A 240 -9.39 -2.77 -3.71
N SER A 241 -9.50 -1.76 -4.56
CA SER A 241 -9.90 -1.95 -5.95
C SER A 241 -9.08 -1.09 -6.90
N SER A 242 -8.73 -1.64 -8.05
CA SER A 242 -7.99 -0.91 -9.08
C SER A 242 -8.83 0.22 -9.67
N THR A 243 -8.16 1.32 -10.05
CA THR A 243 -8.80 2.48 -10.67
C THR A 243 -8.29 2.74 -12.08
N ASN A 244 -7.34 1.95 -12.59
CA ASN A 244 -6.78 2.09 -13.92
C ASN A 244 -6.57 0.73 -14.61
N PHE A 245 -6.32 0.75 -15.91
CA PHE A 245 -6.15 -0.47 -16.72
C PHE A 245 -4.87 -1.23 -16.40
N GLU A 246 -3.82 -0.55 -15.94
CA GLU A 246 -2.52 -1.12 -15.60
C GLU A 246 -2.52 -1.77 -14.20
N VAL A 247 -3.61 -1.64 -13.44
CA VAL A 247 -3.73 -2.15 -12.05
C VAL A 247 -2.58 -1.65 -11.17
N THR A 248 -2.33 -0.35 -11.23
CA THR A 248 -1.24 0.31 -10.49
C THR A 248 -1.71 1.40 -9.54
N THR A 249 -2.96 1.84 -9.68
CA THR A 249 -3.61 2.79 -8.77
C THR A 249 -4.85 2.16 -8.17
N PHE A 250 -5.09 2.43 -6.89
CA PHE A 250 -6.13 1.76 -6.12
C PHE A 250 -6.92 2.76 -5.28
N THR A 251 -8.18 2.42 -5.02
CA THR A 251 -8.96 2.98 -3.93
C THR A 251 -9.19 1.91 -2.86
N SER A 252 -9.38 2.32 -1.62
CA SER A 252 -9.58 1.42 -0.49
C SER A 252 -10.85 1.77 0.28
N GLN A 253 -11.48 0.75 0.82
CA GLN A 253 -12.62 0.84 1.72
C GLN A 253 -12.34 -0.01 2.95
N VAL A 254 -12.62 0.53 4.12
CA VAL A 254 -12.52 -0.19 5.39
C VAL A 254 -13.87 -0.14 6.06
N ARG A 255 -14.36 -1.27 6.58
CA ARG A 255 -15.61 -1.38 7.31
C ARG A 255 -15.42 -2.18 8.58
N PHE A 256 -16.06 -1.73 9.64
CA PHE A 256 -16.19 -2.50 10.86
C PHE A 256 -17.46 -3.35 10.77
N GLN A 257 -17.36 -4.59 11.22
CA GLN A 257 -18.47 -5.54 11.22
C GLN A 257 -18.46 -6.37 12.52
N PRO A 258 -19.51 -7.14 12.81
CA PRO A 258 -19.58 -7.93 14.04
C PRO A 258 -18.33 -8.79 14.27
N PRO A 259 -17.92 -9.01 15.54
CA PRO A 259 -16.78 -9.86 15.86
C PRO A 259 -16.89 -11.24 15.22
N ARG A 260 -15.78 -11.73 14.65
CA ARG A 260 -15.66 -13.07 14.03
C ARG A 260 -16.55 -13.31 12.81
N GLN A 261 -17.15 -12.27 12.26
CA GLN A 261 -17.89 -12.38 11.02
C GLN A 261 -16.93 -12.33 9.84
N GLU A 262 -16.90 -13.41 9.03
CA GLU A 262 -16.03 -13.54 7.86
C GLU A 262 -16.63 -12.86 6.63
N MET A 263 -17.94 -13.01 6.40
CA MET A 263 -18.64 -12.42 5.26
C MET A 263 -18.61 -10.90 5.32
N ILE A 264 -18.32 -10.24 4.20
CA ILE A 264 -18.27 -8.78 4.11
C ILE A 264 -19.67 -8.24 3.87
N ASP A 265 -20.36 -7.79 4.92
CA ASP A 265 -21.76 -7.32 4.85
C ASP A 265 -21.97 -6.16 3.87
N SER A 266 -21.01 -5.25 3.81
CA SER A 266 -21.13 -4.03 3.00
C SER A 266 -20.62 -4.21 1.56
N LEU A 267 -20.35 -5.43 1.11
CA LEU A 267 -19.65 -5.66 -0.16
C LEU A 267 -20.38 -5.09 -1.38
N ALA A 268 -21.70 -5.13 -1.40
CA ALA A 268 -22.49 -4.52 -2.49
C ALA A 268 -22.23 -3.01 -2.61
N SER A 269 -22.25 -2.30 -1.47
CA SER A 269 -21.96 -0.86 -1.42
C SER A 269 -20.52 -0.56 -1.81
N ILE A 270 -19.56 -1.36 -1.33
CA ILE A 270 -18.14 -1.23 -1.62
C ILE A 270 -17.87 -1.48 -3.11
N ALA A 271 -18.41 -2.55 -3.67
CA ALA A 271 -18.27 -2.89 -5.09
C ALA A 271 -18.86 -1.80 -5.99
N LYS A 272 -20.01 -1.23 -5.62
CA LYS A 272 -20.60 -0.09 -6.34
C LYS A 272 -19.66 1.11 -6.37
N GLN A 273 -19.05 1.47 -5.23
CA GLN A 273 -18.08 2.56 -5.15
C GLN A 273 -16.81 2.26 -5.97
N ALA A 274 -16.33 1.01 -5.96
CA ALA A 274 -15.21 0.56 -6.78
C ALA A 274 -15.48 0.70 -8.27
N LEU A 275 -16.65 0.27 -8.73
CA LEU A 275 -17.10 0.42 -10.12
C LEU A 275 -17.20 1.89 -10.55
N MET A 276 -17.74 2.74 -9.69
CA MET A 276 -17.82 4.19 -9.93
C MET A 276 -16.42 4.83 -9.99
N ALA A 277 -15.50 4.46 -9.08
CA ALA A 277 -14.14 4.97 -9.07
C ALA A 277 -13.37 4.55 -10.34
N PHE A 278 -13.50 3.30 -10.76
CA PHE A 278 -12.92 2.81 -12.01
C PHE A 278 -13.46 3.58 -13.23
N PHE A 279 -14.78 3.76 -13.30
CA PHE A 279 -15.40 4.53 -14.38
C PHE A 279 -15.00 6.00 -14.37
N ALA A 280 -14.92 6.63 -13.20
CA ALA A 280 -14.50 8.02 -13.07
C ALA A 280 -13.08 8.25 -13.61
N SER A 281 -12.17 7.29 -13.39
CA SER A 281 -10.78 7.36 -13.83
C SER A 281 -10.59 6.96 -15.30
N THR A 282 -11.28 5.90 -15.77
CA THR A 282 -11.04 5.31 -17.10
C THR A 282 -12.06 5.70 -18.15
N ARG A 283 -13.21 6.27 -17.74
CA ARG A 283 -14.41 6.54 -18.57
C ARG A 283 -14.94 5.28 -19.26
N THR A 284 -14.64 4.12 -18.72
CA THR A 284 -15.01 2.82 -19.28
C THR A 284 -15.59 1.91 -18.20
N LYS A 285 -16.68 1.19 -18.52
CA LYS A 285 -17.23 0.17 -17.63
C LYS A 285 -16.35 -1.09 -17.70
N PRO A 286 -16.01 -1.72 -16.57
CA PRO A 286 -15.33 -3.02 -16.60
C PRO A 286 -16.18 -4.08 -17.30
N ARG A 287 -15.56 -4.86 -18.19
CA ARG A 287 -16.18 -6.06 -18.78
C ARG A 287 -15.99 -7.29 -17.91
N ARG A 288 -14.94 -7.22 -17.03
CA ARG A 288 -14.59 -8.28 -16.07
C ARG A 288 -14.36 -7.69 -14.71
N ILE A 289 -14.67 -8.48 -13.69
CA ILE A 289 -14.32 -8.23 -12.30
C ILE A 289 -13.52 -9.44 -11.83
N LEU A 290 -12.29 -9.20 -11.37
CA LEU A 290 -11.42 -10.22 -10.80
C LEU A 290 -11.29 -9.94 -9.30
N VAL A 291 -11.70 -10.90 -8.47
CA VAL A 291 -11.68 -10.77 -7.02
C VAL A 291 -10.69 -11.74 -6.42
N TYR A 292 -9.81 -11.24 -5.57
CA TYR A 292 -8.95 -12.02 -4.68
C TYR A 292 -9.47 -11.87 -3.26
N ARG A 293 -9.94 -12.94 -2.66
CA ARG A 293 -10.54 -12.99 -1.33
C ARG A 293 -9.68 -13.85 -0.41
N ASP A 294 -8.92 -13.20 0.45
CA ASP A 294 -8.02 -13.86 1.40
C ASP A 294 -8.75 -14.27 2.69
N GLY A 295 -8.20 -15.23 3.42
CA GLY A 295 -8.63 -15.61 4.76
C GLY A 295 -9.82 -16.57 4.84
N VAL A 296 -10.34 -17.09 3.74
CA VAL A 296 -11.51 -17.98 3.71
C VAL A 296 -11.08 -19.45 3.84
N SER A 297 -11.71 -20.19 4.76
CA SER A 297 -11.51 -21.63 4.90
C SER A 297 -12.30 -22.40 3.83
N GLU A 298 -11.82 -23.61 3.48
CA GLU A 298 -12.50 -24.47 2.48
C GLU A 298 -13.99 -24.71 2.80
N SER A 299 -14.33 -24.87 4.09
CA SER A 299 -15.71 -25.05 4.54
C SER A 299 -16.62 -23.86 4.28
N GLN A 300 -16.05 -22.67 4.03
CA GLN A 300 -16.79 -21.43 3.80
C GLN A 300 -16.85 -21.02 2.34
N PHE A 301 -16.14 -21.69 1.41
CA PHE A 301 -16.09 -21.31 0.00
C PHE A 301 -17.48 -21.16 -0.62
N ALA A 302 -18.38 -22.15 -0.40
CA ALA A 302 -19.73 -22.10 -0.94
C ALA A 302 -20.52 -20.90 -0.44
N THR A 303 -20.45 -20.60 0.85
CA THR A 303 -21.16 -19.47 1.48
C THR A 303 -20.62 -18.13 0.97
N VAL A 304 -19.28 -17.98 0.89
CA VAL A 304 -18.65 -16.76 0.34
C VAL A 304 -19.06 -16.54 -1.10
N MET A 305 -19.04 -17.60 -1.91
CA MET A 305 -19.47 -17.54 -3.31
C MET A 305 -20.94 -17.11 -3.44
N ASP A 306 -21.82 -17.66 -2.64
CA ASP A 306 -23.25 -17.33 -2.70
C ASP A 306 -23.53 -15.90 -2.22
N VAL A 307 -22.93 -15.48 -1.10
CA VAL A 307 -23.19 -14.16 -0.50
C VAL A 307 -22.42 -13.05 -1.22
N GLU A 308 -21.11 -13.20 -1.36
CA GLU A 308 -20.23 -12.09 -1.81
C GLU A 308 -20.30 -11.89 -3.34
N VAL A 309 -20.38 -12.95 -4.14
CA VAL A 309 -20.57 -12.82 -5.59
C VAL A 309 -21.95 -12.25 -5.92
N LYS A 310 -22.98 -12.63 -5.15
CA LYS A 310 -24.30 -12.04 -5.28
C LYS A 310 -24.28 -10.54 -4.98
N ALA A 311 -23.62 -10.13 -3.89
CA ALA A 311 -23.46 -8.72 -3.54
C ALA A 311 -22.77 -7.90 -4.64
N ILE A 312 -21.74 -8.46 -5.30
CA ILE A 312 -21.07 -7.80 -6.43
C ILE A 312 -22.02 -7.67 -7.63
N ARG A 313 -22.84 -8.71 -7.93
CA ARG A 313 -23.84 -8.64 -8.99
C ARG A 313 -24.92 -7.61 -8.70
N GLU A 314 -25.39 -7.53 -7.47
CA GLU A 314 -26.33 -6.50 -7.01
C GLU A 314 -25.76 -5.09 -7.19
N ALA A 315 -24.45 -4.89 -6.87
CA ALA A 315 -23.79 -3.63 -7.15
C ALA A 315 -23.83 -3.26 -8.64
N CYS A 316 -23.54 -4.21 -9.52
CA CYS A 316 -23.57 -4.00 -10.97
C CYS A 316 -24.96 -3.64 -11.45
N THR A 317 -25.98 -4.42 -11.12
CA THR A 317 -27.36 -4.21 -11.55
C THR A 317 -28.00 -2.95 -10.96
N SER A 318 -27.56 -2.53 -9.76
CA SER A 318 -27.98 -1.26 -9.14
C SER A 318 -27.48 -0.01 -9.90
N LEU A 319 -26.40 -0.13 -10.66
CA LEU A 319 -25.89 0.95 -11.52
C LEU A 319 -26.62 0.97 -12.86
N GLU A 320 -26.84 -0.22 -13.43
CA GLU A 320 -27.56 -0.39 -14.69
C GLU A 320 -28.14 -1.83 -14.74
N PRO A 321 -29.46 -2.02 -14.93
CA PRO A 321 -30.09 -3.35 -14.86
C PRO A 321 -29.49 -4.38 -15.83
N SER A 322 -29.00 -3.94 -16.99
CA SER A 322 -28.40 -4.80 -18.02
C SER A 322 -26.90 -5.04 -17.83
N TYR A 323 -26.26 -4.38 -16.85
CA TYR A 323 -24.82 -4.48 -16.65
C TYR A 323 -24.43 -5.76 -15.90
N GLN A 324 -23.92 -6.73 -16.64
CA GLN A 324 -23.55 -8.06 -16.14
C GLN A 324 -22.12 -8.44 -16.56
N PRO A 325 -21.09 -7.86 -15.96
CA PRO A 325 -19.70 -8.21 -16.24
C PRO A 325 -19.40 -9.66 -15.85
N LYS A 326 -18.40 -10.28 -16.50
CA LYS A 326 -17.90 -11.58 -16.08
C LYS A 326 -17.17 -11.44 -14.75
N ILE A 327 -17.49 -12.28 -13.77
CA ILE A 327 -16.84 -12.28 -12.46
C ILE A 327 -15.99 -13.54 -12.33
N THR A 328 -14.71 -13.35 -11.99
CA THR A 328 -13.81 -14.40 -11.53
C THR A 328 -13.51 -14.14 -10.07
N PHE A 329 -13.83 -15.09 -9.21
CA PHE A 329 -13.64 -15.01 -7.76
C PHE A 329 -12.65 -16.07 -7.33
N ILE A 330 -11.58 -15.66 -6.65
CA ILE A 330 -10.47 -16.50 -6.21
C ILE A 330 -10.38 -16.40 -4.69
N THR A 331 -10.48 -17.52 -4.00
CA THR A 331 -10.31 -17.66 -2.55
C THR A 331 -9.04 -18.43 -2.25
#